data_a0922576ba8a98d3464371318782f62a
#
_entry.id   a0922576ba8a98d3464371318782f62a
#
_cell.length_a   1.000
_cell.length_b   1.000
_cell.length_c   1.000
_cell.angle_alpha   90.00
_cell.angle_beta   90.00
_cell.angle_gamma   90.00
#
_symmetry.space_group_name_H-M   'P 1'
#
loop_
_entity.id
_entity.type
_entity.pdbx_description
1 polymer ?
#
loop_
_entity_poly.entity_id
_entity_poly.type
_entity_poly.pdbx_seq_one_letter_code
_entity_poly.pdbx_strand_id
1 'polypeptide(L)'
;MVQIKQEFIEEMVAHAKADLPNECCGMLAGPDGKVMKVYRMSNVEASPFRFVMDPGELVQVDTEAGENGWELLAISHSHTGSEAYPSDTDVRIAGGTAGLWPDVRYVLVALMDMDDPSVRIFAITNDVVTEEPLEVV
;
A
#
# COMPACT_ATOMS: atom_id res chain seq x y z
N MET A 1 14.33 -2.00 -5.91
CA MET A 1 13.14 -2.74 -6.36
C MET A 1 12.53 -3.48 -5.19
N VAL A 2 11.22 -3.45 -5.04
CA VAL A 2 10.53 -4.14 -3.95
C VAL A 2 10.33 -5.60 -4.32
N GLN A 3 10.78 -6.51 -3.45
CA GLN A 3 10.58 -7.95 -3.58
C GLN A 3 9.53 -8.40 -2.57
N ILE A 4 8.59 -9.22 -3.01
CA ILE A 4 7.48 -9.67 -2.20
C ILE A 4 7.16 -11.14 -2.46
N LYS A 5 6.85 -11.88 -1.41
CA LYS A 5 6.40 -13.27 -1.55
C LYS A 5 4.92 -13.31 -1.96
N GLN A 6 4.55 -14.35 -2.70
CA GLN A 6 3.18 -14.55 -3.15
C GLN A 6 2.19 -14.56 -1.97
N GLU A 7 2.57 -15.13 -0.84
CA GLU A 7 1.71 -15.17 0.35
C GLU A 7 1.31 -13.77 0.85
N PHE A 8 2.18 -12.77 0.70
CA PHE A 8 1.88 -11.39 1.09
C PHE A 8 0.95 -10.70 0.09
N ILE A 9 1.09 -11.03 -1.20
CA ILE A 9 0.15 -10.57 -2.23
C ILE A 9 -1.24 -11.11 -1.94
N GLU A 10 -1.35 -12.39 -1.62
CA GLU A 10 -2.62 -13.03 -1.25
C GLU A 10 -3.23 -12.40 0.01
N GLU A 11 -2.40 -12.05 0.99
CA GLU A 11 -2.87 -11.35 2.19
C GLU A 11 -3.43 -9.97 1.89
N MET A 12 -2.77 -9.20 1.02
CA MET A 12 -3.28 -7.89 0.61
C MET A 12 -4.60 -8.01 -0.14
N VAL A 13 -4.73 -8.99 -1.01
CA VAL A 13 -5.98 -9.25 -1.74
C VAL A 13 -7.09 -9.66 -0.76
N ALA A 14 -6.79 -10.52 0.19
CA ALA A 14 -7.77 -10.94 1.20
C ALA A 14 -8.23 -9.75 2.06
N HIS A 15 -7.32 -8.89 2.46
CA HIS A 15 -7.64 -7.67 3.21
C HIS A 15 -8.54 -6.73 2.38
N ALA A 16 -8.20 -6.55 1.11
CA ALA A 16 -9.00 -5.71 0.22
C ALA A 16 -10.44 -6.21 0.09
N LYS A 17 -10.63 -7.53 -0.03
CA LYS A 17 -11.96 -8.15 -0.10
C LYS A 17 -12.71 -8.05 1.22
N ALA A 18 -12.01 -8.21 2.34
CA ALA A 18 -12.62 -8.16 3.67
C ALA A 18 -13.15 -6.76 4.01
N ASP A 19 -12.52 -5.71 3.52
CA ASP A 19 -12.91 -4.33 3.82
C ASP A 19 -13.99 -3.77 2.88
N LEU A 20 -14.38 -4.51 1.83
CA LEU A 20 -15.46 -4.06 0.95
C LEU A 20 -16.72 -3.67 1.74
N PRO A 21 -17.42 -2.60 1.39
CA PRO A 21 -17.28 -1.77 0.18
C PRO A 21 -16.23 -0.66 0.28
N ASN A 22 -15.48 -0.60 1.37
CA ASN A 22 -14.49 0.45 1.62
C ASN A 22 -13.12 0.08 1.06
N GLU A 23 -12.33 1.09 0.73
CA GLU A 23 -10.91 0.88 0.44
C GLU A 23 -10.20 0.40 1.71
N CYS A 24 -9.33 -0.58 1.57
CA CYS A 24 -8.41 -0.96 2.63
C CYS A 24 -7.09 -0.21 2.46
N CYS A 25 -6.31 -0.14 3.54
CA CYS A 25 -4.97 0.38 3.50
C CYS A 25 -4.03 -0.45 4.38
N GLY A 26 -2.76 -0.40 4.07
CA GLY A 26 -1.75 -1.13 4.79
C GLY A 26 -0.35 -0.60 4.54
N MET A 27 0.62 -1.20 5.21
CA MET A 27 2.03 -0.87 5.03
C MET A 27 2.86 -2.14 4.87
N LEU A 28 3.89 -2.04 4.06
CA LEU A 28 4.83 -3.13 3.82
C LEU A 28 6.20 -2.70 4.35
N ALA A 29 6.81 -3.56 5.15
CA ALA A 29 8.10 -3.28 5.76
C ALA A 29 9.07 -4.47 5.61
N GLY A 30 10.36 -4.16 5.58
CA GLY A 30 11.40 -5.15 5.51
C GLY A 30 12.76 -4.54 5.20
N PRO A 31 13.84 -5.34 5.27
CA PRO A 31 15.18 -4.88 4.99
C PRO A 31 15.50 -4.97 3.49
N ASP A 32 16.31 -4.04 2.99
CA ASP A 32 16.90 -4.12 1.65
C ASP A 32 15.89 -4.35 0.52
N GLY A 33 14.72 -3.72 0.61
CA GLY A 33 13.68 -3.85 -0.40
C GLY A 33 12.88 -5.15 -0.33
N LYS A 34 13.11 -6.00 0.65
CA LYS A 34 12.43 -7.29 0.82
C LYS A 34 11.30 -7.18 1.83
N VAL A 35 10.07 -7.39 1.39
CA VAL A 35 8.91 -7.35 2.29
C VAL A 35 8.97 -8.54 3.25
N MET A 36 9.00 -8.24 4.54
CA MET A 36 8.99 -9.24 5.61
C MET A 36 7.66 -9.27 6.36
N LYS A 37 6.89 -8.18 6.30
CA LYS A 37 5.60 -8.08 6.97
C LYS A 37 4.65 -7.15 6.23
N VAL A 38 3.39 -7.55 6.18
CA VAL A 38 2.26 -6.74 5.71
C VAL A 38 1.46 -6.34 6.94
N TYR A 39 1.32 -5.03 7.15
CA TYR A 39 0.51 -4.48 8.24
C TYR A 39 -0.85 -4.07 7.70
N ARG A 40 -1.91 -4.71 8.20
CA ARG A 40 -3.28 -4.27 7.90
C ARG A 40 -3.59 -3.06 8.76
N MET A 41 -3.97 -1.96 8.11
CA MET A 41 -4.28 -0.70 8.77
C MET A 41 -5.78 -0.43 8.70
N SER A 42 -6.27 0.37 9.64
CA SER A 42 -7.66 0.84 9.59
C SER A 42 -7.78 2.04 8.68
N ASN A 43 -8.79 2.03 7.80
CA ASN A 43 -9.18 3.21 7.03
C ASN A 43 -10.18 4.01 7.87
N VAL A 44 -9.72 5.08 8.52
CA VAL A 44 -10.57 5.87 9.42
C VAL A 44 -11.66 6.65 8.69
N GLU A 45 -11.52 6.86 7.38
CA GLU A 45 -12.55 7.49 6.55
C GLU A 45 -13.70 6.52 6.22
N ALA A 46 -13.45 5.21 6.30
CA ALA A 46 -14.41 4.18 5.94
C ALA A 46 -15.11 4.50 4.60
N SER A 47 -14.29 4.81 3.58
CA SER A 47 -14.76 5.29 2.28
C SER A 47 -14.43 4.30 1.17
N PRO A 48 -15.32 4.11 0.16
CA PRO A 48 -15.02 3.34 -1.02
C PRO A 48 -14.15 4.08 -2.05
N PHE A 49 -13.80 5.36 -1.79
CA PHE A 49 -13.12 6.22 -2.75
C PHE A 49 -11.78 6.76 -2.28
N ARG A 50 -11.49 6.66 -1.00
CA ARG A 50 -10.22 7.15 -0.44
C ARG A 50 -9.93 6.49 0.90
N PHE A 51 -8.69 6.64 1.37
CA PHE A 51 -8.28 6.11 2.65
C PHE A 51 -7.49 7.14 3.46
N VAL A 52 -7.60 7.03 4.78
CA VAL A 52 -6.74 7.73 5.73
C VAL A 52 -6.36 6.72 6.80
N MET A 53 -5.06 6.54 7.02
CA MET A 53 -4.56 5.61 8.04
C MET A 53 -4.76 6.18 9.43
N ASP A 54 -5.06 5.30 10.40
CA ASP A 54 -5.13 5.67 11.81
C ASP A 54 -3.75 6.14 12.29
N PRO A 55 -3.61 7.37 12.82
CA PRO A 55 -2.30 7.88 13.26
C PRO A 55 -1.64 7.05 14.36
N GLY A 56 -2.42 6.47 15.27
CA GLY A 56 -1.89 5.63 16.34
C GLY A 56 -1.32 4.33 15.80
N GLU A 57 -2.02 3.69 14.86
CA GLU A 57 -1.52 2.49 14.18
C GLU A 57 -0.24 2.80 13.40
N LEU A 58 -0.20 3.95 12.73
CA LEU A 58 0.95 4.36 11.95
C LEU A 58 2.22 4.48 12.81
N VAL A 59 2.09 5.08 14.00
CA VAL A 59 3.20 5.17 14.96
C VAL A 59 3.64 3.79 15.43
N GLN A 60 2.69 2.88 15.69
CA GLN A 60 3.02 1.51 16.11
C GLN A 60 3.79 0.76 15.03
N VAL A 61 3.38 0.88 13.78
CA VAL A 61 4.05 0.24 12.64
C VAL A 61 5.46 0.79 12.46
N ASP A 62 5.61 2.10 12.49
CA ASP A 62 6.91 2.75 12.36
C ASP A 62 7.88 2.32 13.47
N THR A 63 7.38 2.25 14.69
CA THR A 63 8.15 1.80 15.86
C THR A 63 8.59 0.34 15.71
N GLU A 64 7.67 -0.56 15.39
CA GLU A 64 7.98 -1.98 15.22
C GLU A 64 8.97 -2.21 14.07
N ALA A 65 8.79 -1.54 12.94
CA ALA A 65 9.71 -1.64 11.82
C ALA A 65 11.12 -1.19 12.23
N GLY A 66 11.23 -0.06 12.94
CA GLY A 66 12.50 0.44 13.43
C GLY A 66 13.19 -0.51 14.40
N GLU A 67 12.44 -1.13 15.30
CA GLU A 67 12.97 -2.12 16.26
C GLU A 67 13.51 -3.38 15.57
N ASN A 68 12.94 -3.75 14.42
CA ASN A 68 13.39 -4.89 13.62
C ASN A 68 14.49 -4.53 12.62
N GLY A 69 14.88 -3.27 12.53
CA GLY A 69 15.85 -2.82 11.52
C GLY A 69 15.27 -2.81 10.13
N TRP A 70 13.96 -2.70 9.98
CA TRP A 70 13.25 -2.68 8.71
C TRP A 70 12.98 -1.25 8.24
N GLU A 71 12.90 -1.09 6.92
CA GLU A 71 12.41 0.14 6.30
C GLU A 71 10.92 0.00 5.98
N LEU A 72 10.19 1.11 6.00
CA LEU A 72 8.84 1.15 5.43
C LEU A 72 8.99 1.26 3.92
N LEU A 73 8.67 0.18 3.22
CA LEU A 73 8.94 0.02 1.78
C LEU A 73 7.80 0.55 0.92
N ALA A 74 6.56 0.34 1.35
CA ALA A 74 5.40 0.73 0.56
C ALA A 74 4.18 0.97 1.44
N ILE A 75 3.30 1.82 0.92
CA ILE A 75 1.93 1.98 1.41
C ILE A 75 1.03 1.27 0.42
N SER A 76 0.15 0.40 0.91
CA SER A 76 -0.81 -0.32 0.08
C SER A 76 -2.22 0.21 0.31
N HIS A 77 -3.02 0.22 -0.74
CA HIS A 77 -4.46 0.44 -0.64
C HIS A 77 -5.19 -0.23 -1.79
N SER A 78 -6.51 -0.36 -1.65
CA SER A 78 -7.33 -1.00 -2.67
C SER A 78 -8.17 0.01 -3.44
N HIS A 79 -8.43 -0.29 -4.71
CA HIS A 79 -9.46 0.34 -5.51
C HIS A 79 -10.62 -0.65 -5.64
N THR A 80 -11.81 -0.25 -5.19
CA THR A 80 -12.95 -1.17 -5.11
C THR A 80 -13.68 -1.35 -6.43
N GLY A 81 -13.66 -0.34 -7.31
CA GLY A 81 -14.38 -0.38 -8.59
C GLY A 81 -13.61 0.21 -9.77
N SER A 82 -12.30 0.43 -9.63
CA SER A 82 -11.45 0.98 -10.69
C SER A 82 -10.18 0.16 -10.85
N GLU A 83 -9.41 0.46 -11.90
CA GLU A 83 -8.14 -0.23 -12.16
C GLU A 83 -7.06 0.12 -11.11
N ALA A 84 -6.00 -0.69 -11.08
CA ALA A 84 -4.87 -0.50 -10.16
C ALA A 84 -3.94 0.58 -10.69
N TYR A 85 -4.42 1.81 -10.73
CA TYR A 85 -3.63 2.98 -11.13
C TYR A 85 -3.95 4.14 -10.18
N PRO A 86 -2.95 4.91 -9.71
CA PRO A 86 -3.17 6.00 -8.76
C PRO A 86 -4.16 7.04 -9.29
N SER A 87 -5.15 7.39 -8.47
CA SER A 87 -6.09 8.47 -8.76
C SER A 87 -5.43 9.83 -8.48
N ASP A 88 -6.08 10.92 -8.90
CA ASP A 88 -5.62 12.27 -8.57
C ASP A 88 -5.55 12.48 -7.06
N THR A 89 -6.49 11.91 -6.32
CA THR A 89 -6.49 11.93 -4.85
C THR A 89 -5.28 11.18 -4.29
N ASP A 90 -4.96 10.01 -4.84
CA ASP A 90 -3.81 9.22 -4.42
C ASP A 90 -2.49 9.99 -4.64
N VAL A 91 -2.36 10.67 -5.77
CA VAL A 91 -1.18 11.48 -6.08
C VAL A 91 -1.04 12.64 -5.08
N ARG A 92 -2.15 13.27 -4.71
CA ARG A 92 -2.14 14.36 -3.74
C ARG A 92 -1.73 13.86 -2.34
N ILE A 93 -2.25 12.71 -1.92
CA ILE A 93 -1.89 12.08 -0.64
C ILE A 93 -0.41 11.72 -0.63
N ALA A 94 0.10 11.18 -1.73
CA ALA A 94 1.51 10.84 -1.88
C ALA A 94 2.43 12.05 -1.70
N GLY A 95 2.03 13.23 -2.18
CA GLY A 95 2.77 14.46 -1.98
C GLY A 95 2.96 14.82 -0.51
N GLY A 96 1.93 14.60 0.31
CA GLY A 96 2.02 14.78 1.77
C GLY A 96 2.87 13.71 2.45
N THR A 97 2.78 12.48 1.99
CA THR A 97 3.53 11.33 2.54
C THR A 97 5.04 11.45 2.29
N ALA A 98 5.44 12.01 1.16
CA ALA A 98 6.84 12.14 0.77
C ALA A 98 7.68 12.92 1.78
N GLY A 99 7.07 13.79 2.58
CA GLY A 99 7.76 14.50 3.66
C GLY A 99 8.21 13.59 4.80
N LEU A 100 7.52 12.46 5.00
CA LEU A 100 7.81 11.49 6.06
C LEU A 100 8.64 10.32 5.53
N TRP A 101 8.26 9.79 4.38
CA TRP A 101 8.91 8.63 3.76
C TRP A 101 9.13 8.90 2.26
N PRO A 102 10.21 9.62 1.90
CA PRO A 102 10.40 10.06 0.52
C PRO A 102 10.62 8.93 -0.49
N ASP A 103 11.11 7.78 -0.03
CA ASP A 103 11.40 6.63 -0.90
C ASP A 103 10.31 5.57 -0.89
N VAL A 104 9.20 5.79 -0.18
CA VAL A 104 8.12 4.81 -0.10
C VAL A 104 7.46 4.63 -1.47
N ARG A 105 7.10 3.39 -1.79
CA ARG A 105 6.34 3.03 -2.98
C ARG A 105 4.86 2.90 -2.64
N TYR A 106 4.03 2.80 -3.66
CA TYR A 106 2.57 2.68 -3.52
C TYR A 106 2.12 1.40 -4.22
N VAL A 107 1.53 0.48 -3.46
CA VAL A 107 0.98 -0.76 -3.99
C VAL A 107 -0.53 -0.63 -4.04
N LEU A 108 -1.09 -0.87 -5.22
CA LEU A 108 -2.53 -0.83 -5.43
C LEU A 108 -3.07 -2.23 -5.73
N VAL A 109 -4.12 -2.58 -5.00
CA VAL A 109 -4.88 -3.80 -5.21
C VAL A 109 -6.22 -3.42 -5.81
N ALA A 110 -6.47 -3.78 -7.06
CA ALA A 110 -7.75 -3.49 -7.73
C ALA A 110 -8.66 -4.71 -7.70
N LEU A 111 -9.89 -4.48 -7.26
CA LEU A 111 -10.96 -5.48 -7.21
C LEU A 111 -11.99 -5.29 -8.31
N MET A 112 -11.63 -4.58 -9.39
CA MET A 112 -12.54 -4.36 -10.52
C MET A 112 -12.99 -5.70 -11.12
N ASP A 113 -12.08 -6.67 -11.22
CA ASP A 113 -12.40 -8.07 -11.48
C ASP A 113 -12.12 -8.89 -10.22
N MET A 114 -13.17 -9.30 -9.52
CA MET A 114 -13.06 -10.03 -8.26
C MET A 114 -12.43 -11.42 -8.42
N ASP A 115 -12.51 -11.99 -9.62
CA ASP A 115 -11.95 -13.31 -9.92
C ASP A 115 -10.47 -13.22 -10.34
N ASP A 116 -10.03 -12.03 -10.72
CA ASP A 116 -8.63 -11.77 -11.12
C ASP A 116 -8.17 -10.41 -10.60
N PRO A 117 -7.96 -10.27 -9.29
CA PRO A 117 -7.48 -9.02 -8.70
C PRO A 117 -6.11 -8.63 -9.25
N SER A 118 -5.93 -7.33 -9.53
CA SER A 118 -4.68 -6.79 -10.05
C SER A 118 -3.89 -6.14 -8.91
N VAL A 119 -2.59 -6.44 -8.85
CA VAL A 119 -1.68 -5.83 -7.87
C VAL A 119 -0.52 -5.19 -8.62
N ARG A 120 -0.37 -3.88 -8.46
CA ARG A 120 0.67 -3.10 -9.17
C ARG A 120 1.36 -2.16 -8.19
N ILE A 121 2.63 -1.85 -8.47
CA ILE A 121 3.44 -0.95 -7.63
C ILE A 121 3.91 0.27 -8.42
N PHE A 122 3.90 1.42 -7.76
CA PHE A 122 4.23 2.72 -8.35
C PHE A 122 5.18 3.52 -7.47
N ALA A 123 6.03 4.31 -8.12
CA ALA A 123 6.71 5.42 -7.50
C ALA A 123 5.93 6.71 -7.85
N ILE A 124 5.70 7.57 -6.87
CA ILE A 124 5.04 8.87 -7.09
C ILE A 124 5.97 9.95 -6.55
N THR A 125 6.56 10.74 -7.45
CA THR A 125 7.53 11.78 -7.09
C THR A 125 7.21 13.06 -7.84
N ASN A 126 7.02 14.17 -7.12
CA ASN A 126 6.67 15.47 -7.70
C ASN A 126 5.47 15.37 -8.65
N ASP A 127 4.42 14.68 -8.20
CA ASP A 127 3.18 14.44 -8.94
C ASP A 127 3.34 13.59 -10.21
N VAL A 128 4.51 12.97 -10.41
CA VAL A 128 4.76 12.05 -11.52
C VAL A 128 4.63 10.61 -11.05
N VAL A 129 3.74 9.87 -11.70
CA VAL A 129 3.48 8.46 -11.43
C VAL A 129 4.32 7.60 -12.37
N THR A 130 5.11 6.70 -11.82
CA THR A 130 5.92 5.75 -12.59
C THR A 130 5.65 4.34 -12.10
N GLU A 131 5.14 3.48 -12.97
CA GLU A 131 4.98 2.08 -12.61
C GLU A 131 6.33 1.38 -12.57
N GLU A 132 6.53 0.53 -11.56
CA GLU A 132 7.71 -0.29 -11.41
C GLU A 132 7.34 -1.77 -11.49
N PRO A 133 8.28 -2.66 -11.85
CA PRO A 133 8.01 -4.08 -11.77
C PRO A 133 7.90 -4.52 -10.30
N LEU A 134 6.88 -5.31 -9.99
CA LEU A 134 6.73 -5.95 -8.69
C LEU A 134 7.40 -7.32 -8.77
N GLU A 135 8.49 -7.48 -8.05
CA GLU A 135 9.25 -8.72 -8.08
C GLU A 135 8.67 -9.71 -7.07
N VAL A 136 7.96 -10.72 -7.59
CA VAL A 136 7.39 -11.79 -6.77
C VAL A 136 8.41 -12.91 -6.64
N VAL A 137 8.77 -13.26 -5.41
CA VAL A 137 9.83 -14.24 -5.11
C VAL A 137 9.31 -15.48 -4.41
#